data_e658c09f08a77d710fd53e8762d1b3db
#
_entry.id   e658c09f08a77d710fd53e8762d1b3db
#
_cell.length_a   1.000
_cell.length_b   1.000
_cell.length_c   1.000
_cell.angle_alpha   90.00
_cell.angle_beta   90.00
_cell.angle_gamma   90.00
#
_symmetry.space_group_name_H-M   'P 1'
#
loop_
_entity.id
_entity.type
_entity.pdbx_description
1 polymer ?
#
loop_
_entity_poly.entity_id
_entity_poly.type
_entity_poly.pdbx_seq_one_letter_code
_entity_poly.pdbx_strand_id
1 'polypeptide(L)'
;MESIGDVMSRLMERMPDKYKERLARAAEMTPKERMQYRCDSDNRFVGDLDKDDGYNCPECLNRGYIAELAIDRDADGNEINWREVFRECKCKKTRAALRRLARSGLGDLVKSCKFENFIADTEWQKRVKEAAMAFVGDENHNMYFFGGSNGCGKTTICTAIAAHYLRRGSEVVYMSWKDDVAQLNAVVNDAEEYERIISKYKEVPVLYIDDFLKIIKDRTGEFTRPTEGELNRAYEIINYRYRNPRFITIISSERYLQEIIEIDEATGSRIYERTKDGYCFNIKRDPKNNYRLRGMTVMG
;
A
#
# COMPACT_ATOMS: atom_id res chain seq x y z
N MET A 1 15.20 62.38 -11.00
CA MET A 1 14.85 60.94 -10.97
C MET A 1 16.13 60.17 -10.60
N GLU A 2 16.15 59.51 -9.46
CA GLU A 2 17.26 58.63 -9.10
C GLU A 2 17.34 57.48 -10.13
N SER A 3 18.57 57.13 -10.53
CA SER A 3 18.74 55.99 -11.43
C SER A 3 18.46 54.67 -10.71
N ILE A 4 17.99 53.65 -11.44
CA ILE A 4 17.81 52.30 -10.90
C ILE A 4 19.10 51.79 -10.26
N GLY A 5 20.26 52.19 -10.79
CA GLY A 5 21.58 51.84 -10.25
C GLY A 5 21.84 52.42 -8.85
N ASP A 6 21.44 53.67 -8.60
CA ASP A 6 21.64 54.33 -7.29
C ASP A 6 20.72 53.68 -6.21
N VAL A 7 19.49 53.30 -6.60
CA VAL A 7 18.57 52.59 -5.70
C VAL A 7 19.09 51.18 -5.37
N MET A 8 19.60 50.46 -6.34
CA MET A 8 20.19 49.13 -6.15
C MET A 8 21.44 49.17 -5.28
N SER A 9 22.33 50.16 -5.47
CA SER A 9 23.54 50.34 -4.64
C SER A 9 23.18 50.56 -3.17
N ARG A 10 22.22 51.45 -2.88
CA ARG A 10 21.74 51.67 -1.50
C ARG A 10 21.03 50.43 -0.88
N LEU A 11 20.31 49.65 -1.67
CA LEU A 11 19.74 48.40 -1.19
C LEU A 11 20.83 47.39 -0.85
N MET A 12 21.88 47.29 -1.68
CA MET A 12 23.02 46.41 -1.42
C MET A 12 23.80 46.80 -0.16
N GLU A 13 24.02 48.11 0.06
CA GLU A 13 24.72 48.59 1.27
C GLU A 13 24.00 48.20 2.56
N ARG A 14 22.65 48.24 2.56
CA ARG A 14 21.81 47.92 3.72
C ARG A 14 21.56 46.42 3.90
N MET A 15 21.99 45.59 2.95
CA MET A 15 21.79 44.17 2.99
C MET A 15 22.73 43.51 4.01
N PRO A 16 22.27 42.58 4.86
CA PRO A 16 23.14 41.82 5.75
C PRO A 16 24.23 41.07 4.98
N ASP A 17 25.47 41.00 5.53
CA ASP A 17 26.64 40.42 4.84
C ASP A 17 26.41 39.03 4.30
N LYS A 18 25.65 38.20 5.01
CA LYS A 18 25.19 36.88 4.57
C LYS A 18 24.51 36.91 3.19
N TYR A 19 23.76 37.94 2.86
CA TYR A 19 23.10 38.06 1.55
C TYR A 19 24.05 38.61 0.48
N LYS A 20 24.99 39.51 0.86
CA LYS A 20 26.03 40.00 -0.05
C LYS A 20 26.94 38.86 -0.52
N GLU A 21 27.39 38.00 0.39
CA GLU A 21 28.17 36.79 0.07
C GLU A 21 27.42 35.84 -0.87
N ARG A 22 26.12 35.64 -0.63
CA ARG A 22 25.29 34.80 -1.52
C ARG A 22 25.17 35.40 -2.93
N LEU A 23 25.02 36.71 -3.05
CA LEU A 23 24.94 37.39 -4.35
C LEU A 23 26.28 37.34 -5.09
N ALA A 24 27.39 37.57 -4.40
CA ALA A 24 28.74 37.44 -4.96
C ALA A 24 28.97 36.01 -5.50
N ARG A 25 28.68 35.00 -4.70
CA ARG A 25 28.81 33.61 -5.10
C ARG A 25 27.88 33.24 -6.29
N ALA A 26 26.67 33.79 -6.33
CA ALA A 26 25.75 33.56 -7.44
C ALA A 26 26.21 34.24 -8.74
N ALA A 27 26.96 35.36 -8.64
CA ALA A 27 27.53 36.04 -9.80
C ALA A 27 28.68 35.26 -10.45
N GLU A 28 29.42 34.47 -9.67
CA GLU A 28 30.52 33.61 -10.14
C GLU A 28 30.06 32.29 -10.77
N MET A 29 28.81 31.87 -10.52
CA MET A 29 28.27 30.64 -11.03
C MET A 29 27.99 30.71 -12.54
N THR A 30 28.29 29.60 -13.24
CA THR A 30 27.85 29.41 -14.62
C THR A 30 26.31 29.27 -14.68
N PRO A 31 25.67 29.46 -15.84
CA PRO A 31 24.22 29.23 -15.99
C PRO A 31 23.76 27.84 -15.54
N LYS A 32 24.55 26.81 -15.83
CA LYS A 32 24.29 25.41 -15.40
C LYS A 32 24.33 25.29 -13.87
N GLU A 33 25.35 25.80 -13.23
CA GLU A 33 25.52 25.78 -11.77
C GLU A 33 24.41 26.54 -11.06
N ARG A 34 23.99 27.68 -11.58
CA ARG A 34 22.84 28.43 -11.05
C ARG A 34 21.55 27.62 -11.12
N MET A 35 21.32 26.92 -12.23
CA MET A 35 20.14 26.12 -12.38
C MET A 35 20.17 24.88 -11.45
N GLN A 36 21.32 24.22 -11.33
CA GLN A 36 21.51 23.12 -10.39
C GLN A 36 21.28 23.58 -8.94
N TYR A 37 21.85 24.75 -8.57
CA TYR A 37 21.65 25.33 -7.23
C TYR A 37 20.16 25.60 -6.93
N ARG A 38 19.37 26.02 -7.93
CA ARG A 38 17.91 26.19 -7.79
C ARG A 38 17.24 24.87 -7.49
N CYS A 39 17.51 23.83 -8.28
CA CYS A 39 16.98 22.49 -8.04
C CYS A 39 17.33 21.98 -6.63
N ASP A 40 18.60 22.11 -6.23
CA ASP A 40 19.08 21.67 -4.92
C ASP A 40 18.44 22.48 -3.77
N SER A 41 18.28 23.80 -3.97
CA SER A 41 17.62 24.67 -3.01
C SER A 41 16.15 24.30 -2.84
N ASP A 42 15.45 24.07 -3.97
CA ASP A 42 14.05 23.65 -3.95
C ASP A 42 13.89 22.29 -3.24
N ASN A 43 14.79 21.35 -3.52
CA ASN A 43 14.75 20.02 -2.91
C ASN A 43 15.00 19.99 -1.39
N ARG A 44 15.45 21.08 -0.77
CA ARG A 44 15.62 21.20 0.70
C ARG A 44 14.34 21.59 1.43
N PHE A 45 13.34 22.11 0.72
CA PHE A 45 12.07 22.46 1.36
C PHE A 45 11.29 21.21 1.77
N VAL A 46 10.75 21.23 2.97
CA VAL A 46 9.90 20.17 3.50
C VAL A 46 8.45 20.53 3.20
N GLY A 47 7.73 19.62 2.56
CA GLY A 47 6.29 19.71 2.35
C GLY A 47 5.50 19.18 3.53
N ASP A 48 4.19 19.16 3.40
CA ASP A 48 3.25 18.83 4.46
C ASP A 48 2.28 17.67 4.11
N LEU A 49 2.55 16.96 3.01
CA LEU A 49 1.68 15.85 2.58
C LEU A 49 1.60 14.69 3.58
N ASP A 50 2.54 14.59 4.53
CA ASP A 50 2.52 13.62 5.62
C ASP A 50 1.42 13.90 6.66
N LYS A 51 0.93 15.14 6.76
CA LYS A 51 -0.17 15.51 7.65
C LYS A 51 -1.47 14.80 7.28
N ASP A 52 -1.68 14.56 5.99
CA ASP A 52 -2.92 13.94 5.48
C ASP A 52 -2.95 12.42 5.62
N ASP A 53 -1.79 11.75 5.46
CA ASP A 53 -1.71 10.30 5.34
C ASP A 53 -0.67 9.64 6.27
N GLY A 54 0.08 10.42 7.02
CA GLY A 54 1.09 9.96 7.96
C GLY A 54 2.34 9.32 7.31
N TYR A 55 2.46 9.38 5.97
CA TYR A 55 3.59 8.83 5.24
C TYR A 55 4.69 9.87 5.09
N ASN A 56 5.85 9.61 5.69
CA ASN A 56 7.02 10.48 5.56
C ASN A 56 7.92 10.00 4.41
N CYS A 57 8.01 10.79 3.34
CA CYS A 57 8.81 10.47 2.17
C CYS A 57 10.20 11.12 2.26
N PRO A 58 11.28 10.35 2.40
CA PRO A 58 12.64 10.90 2.48
C PRO A 58 13.15 11.42 1.13
N GLU A 59 12.59 10.98 0.00
CA GLU A 59 13.05 11.37 -1.34
C GLU A 59 12.63 12.80 -1.70
N CYS A 60 11.37 13.17 -1.49
CA CYS A 60 10.86 14.51 -1.81
C CYS A 60 10.55 15.37 -0.59
N LEU A 61 10.90 14.93 0.60
CA LEU A 61 10.60 15.60 1.87
C LEU A 61 9.12 16.04 1.96
N ASN A 62 8.21 15.14 1.58
CA ASN A 62 6.75 15.33 1.62
C ASN A 62 6.16 16.37 0.66
N ARG A 63 6.88 16.78 -0.38
CA ARG A 63 6.38 17.73 -1.39
C ARG A 63 5.60 17.06 -2.52
N GLY A 64 5.86 15.78 -2.79
CA GLY A 64 5.25 15.01 -3.88
C GLY A 64 5.92 15.21 -5.25
N TYR A 65 6.96 16.03 -5.33
CA TYR A 65 7.77 16.27 -6.53
C TYR A 65 9.24 16.50 -6.17
N ILE A 66 10.11 16.36 -7.16
CA ILE A 66 11.56 16.55 -7.07
C ILE A 66 11.97 17.47 -8.21
N ALA A 67 12.73 18.52 -7.89
CA ALA A 67 13.32 19.40 -8.88
C ALA A 67 14.57 18.73 -9.47
N GLU A 68 14.65 18.66 -10.80
CA GLU A 68 15.77 18.06 -11.53
C GLU A 68 16.27 19.01 -12.62
N LEU A 69 17.57 18.95 -12.89
CA LEU A 69 18.17 19.69 -13.99
C LEU A 69 17.95 18.94 -15.30
N ALA A 70 17.13 19.48 -16.19
CA ALA A 70 17.02 19.01 -17.56
C ALA A 70 18.08 19.70 -18.43
N ILE A 71 18.74 18.92 -19.27
CA ILE A 71 19.81 19.37 -20.17
C ILE A 71 19.34 19.10 -21.61
N ASP A 72 19.15 20.19 -22.36
CA ASP A 72 18.87 20.10 -23.79
C ASP A 72 20.19 20.00 -24.56
N ARG A 73 20.25 19.08 -25.56
CA ARG A 73 21.44 18.82 -26.36
C ARG A 73 21.15 19.06 -27.83
N ASP A 74 22.17 19.51 -28.58
CA ASP A 74 22.11 19.61 -30.03
C ASP A 74 22.28 18.23 -30.71
N ALA A 75 22.27 18.21 -32.05
CA ALA A 75 22.43 16.99 -32.85
C ALA A 75 23.80 16.32 -32.67
N ASP A 76 24.82 17.09 -32.27
CA ASP A 76 26.20 16.63 -32.03
C ASP A 76 26.42 16.22 -30.56
N GLY A 77 25.37 16.34 -29.70
CA GLY A 77 25.41 15.94 -28.30
C GLY A 77 25.92 17.03 -27.33
N ASN A 78 26.20 18.25 -27.81
CA ASN A 78 26.65 19.34 -26.96
C ASN A 78 25.49 19.93 -26.14
N GLU A 79 25.73 20.31 -24.90
CA GLU A 79 24.76 20.94 -24.04
C GLU A 79 24.48 22.39 -24.51
N ILE A 80 23.21 22.67 -24.84
CA ILE A 80 22.80 23.98 -25.38
C ILE A 80 21.93 24.79 -24.43
N ASN A 81 21.23 24.11 -23.51
CA ASN A 81 20.35 24.77 -22.54
C ASN A 81 20.18 23.95 -21.27
N TRP A 82 19.88 24.62 -20.15
CA TRP A 82 19.64 24.02 -18.85
C TRP A 82 18.36 24.60 -18.26
N ARG A 83 17.45 23.74 -17.81
CA ARG A 83 16.17 24.15 -17.21
C ARG A 83 15.82 23.31 -16.01
N GLU A 84 15.18 23.94 -15.04
CA GLU A 84 14.56 23.24 -13.93
C GLU A 84 13.29 22.55 -14.40
N VAL A 85 13.15 21.25 -14.10
CA VAL A 85 11.95 20.48 -14.34
C VAL A 85 11.52 19.78 -13.03
N PHE A 86 10.22 19.59 -12.87
CA PHE A 86 9.68 18.94 -11.70
C PHE A 86 9.19 17.56 -12.09
N ARG A 87 9.85 16.53 -11.54
CA ARG A 87 9.43 15.15 -11.67
C ARG A 87 8.51 14.77 -10.51
N GLU A 88 7.41 14.09 -10.81
CA GLU A 88 6.57 13.54 -9.75
C GLU A 88 7.31 12.50 -8.92
N CYS A 89 7.22 12.62 -7.60
CA CYS A 89 7.79 11.63 -6.68
C CYS A 89 6.91 10.36 -6.67
N LYS A 90 7.56 9.22 -6.61
CA LYS A 90 6.89 7.91 -6.49
C LYS A 90 5.95 7.83 -5.29
N CYS A 91 6.19 8.64 -4.24
CA CYS A 91 5.32 8.70 -3.06
C CYS A 91 3.87 9.11 -3.39
N LYS A 92 3.59 9.80 -4.50
CA LYS A 92 2.21 10.12 -4.89
C LYS A 92 1.36 8.85 -5.07
N LYS A 93 1.93 7.79 -5.67
CA LYS A 93 1.26 6.48 -5.80
C LYS A 93 1.02 5.84 -4.44
N THR A 94 2.05 5.85 -3.58
CA THR A 94 1.96 5.34 -2.21
C THR A 94 0.89 6.07 -1.41
N ARG A 95 0.87 7.41 -1.46
CA ARG A 95 -0.13 8.24 -0.77
C ARG A 95 -1.55 7.99 -1.28
N ALA A 96 -1.71 7.84 -2.60
CA ALA A 96 -3.01 7.49 -3.17
C ALA A 96 -3.50 6.12 -2.68
N ALA A 97 -2.59 5.15 -2.56
CA ALA A 97 -2.91 3.82 -2.03
C ALA A 97 -3.26 3.87 -0.53
N LEU A 98 -2.52 4.64 0.28
CA LEU A 98 -2.83 4.85 1.70
C LEU A 98 -4.21 5.50 1.89
N ARG A 99 -4.55 6.51 1.09
CA ARG A 99 -5.87 7.15 1.13
C ARG A 99 -6.99 6.18 0.75
N ARG A 100 -6.77 5.31 -0.27
CA ARG A 100 -7.74 4.25 -0.61
C ARG A 100 -7.94 3.28 0.54
N LEU A 101 -6.84 2.85 1.14
CA LEU A 101 -6.89 1.93 2.28
C LEU A 101 -7.55 2.58 3.51
N ALA A 102 -7.27 3.86 3.77
CA ALA A 102 -7.92 4.62 4.84
C ALA A 102 -9.44 4.71 4.64
N ARG A 103 -9.90 4.95 3.40
CA ARG A 103 -11.33 4.97 3.05
C ARG A 103 -12.02 3.61 3.22
N SER A 104 -11.29 2.51 3.20
CA SER A 104 -11.83 1.17 3.45
C SER A 104 -12.08 0.85 4.93
N GLY A 105 -11.84 1.80 5.83
CA GLY A 105 -11.94 1.60 7.28
C GLY A 105 -10.68 1.01 7.93
N LEU A 106 -9.64 0.67 7.16
CA LEU A 106 -8.37 0.17 7.69
C LEU A 106 -7.32 1.26 7.92
N GLY A 107 -7.63 2.53 7.67
CA GLY A 107 -6.64 3.62 7.68
C GLY A 107 -5.84 3.74 8.98
N ASP A 108 -6.49 3.63 10.12
CA ASP A 108 -5.82 3.69 11.42
C ASP A 108 -5.03 2.41 11.71
N LEU A 109 -5.50 1.26 11.24
CA LEU A 109 -4.77 -0.01 11.32
C LEU A 109 -3.47 0.02 10.52
N VAL A 110 -3.47 0.64 9.33
CA VAL A 110 -2.25 0.78 8.50
C VAL A 110 -1.17 1.60 9.21
N LYS A 111 -1.54 2.64 9.94
CA LYS A 111 -0.60 3.45 10.72
C LYS A 111 0.03 2.67 11.86
N SER A 112 -0.74 1.83 12.52
CA SER A 112 -0.35 1.03 13.69
C SER A 112 0.12 -0.39 13.35
N CYS A 113 -0.31 -0.96 12.22
CA CYS A 113 0.01 -2.33 11.82
C CYS A 113 1.43 -2.41 11.23
N LYS A 114 2.37 -2.68 12.11
CA LYS A 114 3.73 -3.09 11.80
C LYS A 114 3.93 -4.50 12.32
N PHE A 115 4.87 -5.24 11.74
CA PHE A 115 5.20 -6.59 12.21
C PHE A 115 5.62 -6.59 13.70
N GLU A 116 6.30 -5.52 14.15
CA GLU A 116 6.73 -5.36 15.54
C GLU A 116 5.54 -5.29 16.51
N ASN A 117 4.42 -4.74 16.08
CA ASN A 117 3.23 -4.54 16.90
C ASN A 117 2.33 -5.79 16.99
N PHE A 118 2.61 -6.82 16.19
CA PHE A 118 1.89 -8.09 16.29
C PHE A 118 2.38 -8.87 17.51
N ILE A 119 1.47 -9.12 18.46
CA ILE A 119 1.75 -9.87 19.68
C ILE A 119 2.07 -11.33 19.31
N ALA A 120 3.23 -11.80 19.72
CA ALA A 120 3.74 -13.14 19.42
C ALA A 120 4.13 -13.87 20.72
N ASP A 121 3.15 -14.09 21.61
CA ASP A 121 3.37 -14.72 22.94
C ASP A 121 3.41 -16.26 22.83
N THR A 122 2.74 -16.83 21.84
CA THR A 122 2.65 -18.29 21.63
C THR A 122 3.46 -18.73 20.41
N GLU A 123 3.82 -20.02 20.36
CA GLU A 123 4.61 -20.58 19.25
C GLU A 123 3.94 -20.39 17.89
N TRP A 124 2.62 -20.58 17.80
CA TRP A 124 1.94 -20.37 16.51
C TRP A 124 1.98 -18.90 16.06
N GLN A 125 1.90 -17.95 17.00
CA GLN A 125 1.98 -16.53 16.70
C GLN A 125 3.37 -16.12 16.22
N LYS A 126 4.42 -16.63 16.88
CA LYS A 126 5.81 -16.42 16.43
C LYS A 126 5.98 -16.93 15.00
N ARG A 127 5.54 -18.16 14.72
CA ARG A 127 5.59 -18.75 13.37
C ARG A 127 4.82 -17.93 12.33
N VAL A 128 3.62 -17.45 12.65
CA VAL A 128 2.83 -16.59 11.76
C VAL A 128 3.56 -15.28 11.48
N LYS A 129 4.14 -14.65 12.52
CA LYS A 129 4.88 -13.39 12.38
C LYS A 129 6.14 -13.58 11.53
N GLU A 130 6.93 -14.60 11.83
CA GLU A 130 8.16 -14.93 11.09
C GLU A 130 7.85 -15.21 9.61
N ALA A 131 6.83 -16.02 9.34
CA ALA A 131 6.40 -16.30 7.97
C ALA A 131 5.91 -15.04 7.25
N ALA A 132 5.16 -14.16 7.91
CA ALA A 132 4.71 -12.91 7.32
C ALA A 132 5.88 -11.97 6.98
N MET A 133 6.90 -11.93 7.84
CA MET A 133 8.13 -11.18 7.59
C MET A 133 8.98 -11.80 6.48
N ALA A 134 9.05 -13.14 6.40
CA ALA A 134 9.72 -13.83 5.31
C ALA A 134 9.01 -13.62 3.97
N PHE A 135 7.67 -13.70 3.95
CA PHE A 135 6.84 -13.55 2.76
C PHE A 135 7.11 -12.23 2.00
N VAL A 136 7.27 -11.13 2.71
CA VAL A 136 7.48 -9.81 2.08
C VAL A 136 8.87 -9.66 1.43
N GLY A 137 9.78 -10.59 1.67
CA GLY A 137 11.10 -10.66 1.05
C GLY A 137 11.27 -11.82 0.09
N ASP A 138 10.26 -12.67 -0.06
CA ASP A 138 10.30 -13.89 -0.87
C ASP A 138 9.76 -13.63 -2.29
N GLU A 139 10.64 -13.68 -3.29
CA GLU A 139 10.26 -13.47 -4.70
C GLU A 139 9.65 -14.72 -5.36
N ASN A 140 9.73 -15.89 -4.70
CA ASN A 140 9.23 -17.16 -5.23
C ASN A 140 7.78 -17.43 -4.88
N HIS A 141 7.25 -16.73 -3.86
CA HIS A 141 5.88 -16.90 -3.38
C HIS A 141 5.07 -15.62 -3.54
N ASN A 142 3.83 -15.80 -3.96
CA ASN A 142 2.96 -14.67 -4.29
C ASN A 142 1.59 -14.73 -3.60
N MET A 143 1.34 -15.74 -2.75
CA MET A 143 0.11 -15.81 -1.96
C MET A 143 0.41 -16.07 -0.49
N TYR A 144 -0.36 -15.43 0.39
CA TYR A 144 -0.37 -15.61 1.83
C TYR A 144 -1.81 -15.84 2.30
N PHE A 145 -2.04 -16.92 3.01
CA PHE A 145 -3.37 -17.28 3.54
C PHE A 145 -3.36 -17.40 5.06
N PHE A 146 -4.31 -16.71 5.68
CA PHE A 146 -4.50 -16.78 7.13
C PHE A 146 -5.97 -17.02 7.48
N GLY A 147 -6.31 -18.27 7.85
CA GLY A 147 -7.65 -18.73 8.14
C GLY A 147 -7.92 -19.09 9.60
N GLY A 148 -9.20 -19.18 9.96
CA GLY A 148 -9.69 -19.75 11.21
C GLY A 148 -10.16 -18.74 12.25
N SER A 149 -9.76 -18.92 13.52
CA SER A 149 -10.34 -18.28 14.72
C SER A 149 -10.58 -16.78 14.60
N ASN A 150 -11.75 -16.33 15.07
CA ASN A 150 -12.05 -14.89 15.13
C ASN A 150 -11.21 -14.21 16.21
N GLY A 151 -10.83 -12.96 15.96
CA GLY A 151 -10.04 -12.16 16.90
C GLY A 151 -8.60 -12.64 17.13
N CYS A 152 -8.07 -13.58 16.34
CA CYS A 152 -6.70 -14.10 16.47
C CYS A 152 -5.62 -13.22 15.80
N GLY A 153 -5.99 -12.06 15.25
CA GLY A 153 -5.04 -11.13 14.63
C GLY A 153 -4.87 -11.26 13.12
N LYS A 154 -5.78 -11.98 12.40
CA LYS A 154 -5.72 -12.12 10.94
C LYS A 154 -5.61 -10.78 10.23
N THR A 155 -6.57 -9.90 10.46
CA THR A 155 -6.59 -8.56 9.85
C THR A 155 -5.32 -7.77 10.20
N THR A 156 -4.80 -7.89 11.43
CA THR A 156 -3.59 -7.19 11.86
C THR A 156 -2.36 -7.62 11.05
N ILE A 157 -2.12 -8.93 10.93
CA ILE A 157 -0.93 -9.42 10.22
C ILE A 157 -1.05 -9.23 8.71
N CYS A 158 -2.23 -9.49 8.13
CA CYS A 158 -2.48 -9.28 6.70
C CYS A 158 -2.37 -7.79 6.32
N THR A 159 -2.88 -6.88 7.17
CA THR A 159 -2.69 -5.43 7.00
C THR A 159 -1.21 -5.04 7.13
N ALA A 160 -0.43 -5.66 8.04
CA ALA A 160 0.99 -5.38 8.15
C ALA A 160 1.77 -5.76 6.88
N ILE A 161 1.45 -6.92 6.27
CA ILE A 161 1.99 -7.34 4.97
C ILE A 161 1.60 -6.32 3.88
N ALA A 162 0.32 -5.98 3.76
CA ALA A 162 -0.18 -5.01 2.79
C ALA A 162 0.49 -3.63 2.96
N ALA A 163 0.61 -3.16 4.21
CA ALA A 163 1.26 -1.91 4.56
C ALA A 163 2.77 -1.91 4.23
N HIS A 164 3.44 -3.06 4.32
CA HIS A 164 4.83 -3.18 3.91
C HIS A 164 5.00 -2.88 2.41
N TYR A 165 4.17 -3.49 1.55
CA TYR A 165 4.20 -3.23 0.11
C TYR A 165 3.82 -1.78 -0.23
N LEU A 166 2.84 -1.21 0.48
CA LEU A 166 2.48 0.20 0.34
C LEU A 166 3.64 1.15 0.62
N ARG A 167 4.37 0.92 1.72
CA ARG A 167 5.55 1.73 2.10
C ARG A 167 6.68 1.62 1.07
N ARG A 168 6.75 0.52 0.34
CA ARG A 168 7.70 0.32 -0.77
C ARG A 168 7.22 0.88 -2.11
N GLY A 169 6.07 1.55 -2.13
CA GLY A 169 5.54 2.21 -3.32
C GLY A 169 4.72 1.30 -4.24
N SER A 170 4.42 0.07 -3.83
CA SER A 170 3.53 -0.81 -4.59
C SER A 170 2.08 -0.31 -4.50
N GLU A 171 1.34 -0.45 -5.58
CA GLU A 171 -0.10 -0.26 -5.54
C GLU A 171 -0.75 -1.44 -4.82
N VAL A 172 -1.58 -1.12 -3.80
CA VAL A 172 -2.32 -2.11 -3.02
C VAL A 172 -3.80 -1.80 -3.10
N VAL A 173 -4.61 -2.80 -3.32
CA VAL A 173 -6.07 -2.72 -3.19
C VAL A 173 -6.50 -3.61 -2.04
N TYR A 174 -7.28 -3.02 -1.11
CA TYR A 174 -8.03 -3.74 -0.11
C TYR A 174 -9.40 -4.10 -0.66
N MET A 175 -9.80 -5.35 -0.47
CA MET A 175 -11.09 -5.89 -0.82
C MET A 175 -11.79 -6.39 0.44
N SER A 176 -12.87 -5.70 0.85
CA SER A 176 -13.83 -6.26 1.80
C SER A 176 -14.69 -7.27 1.06
N TRP A 177 -14.43 -8.55 1.27
CA TRP A 177 -15.05 -9.60 0.44
C TRP A 177 -16.56 -9.43 0.30
N LYS A 178 -17.25 -9.29 1.42
CA LYS A 178 -18.72 -9.21 1.43
C LYS A 178 -19.25 -8.02 0.67
N ASP A 179 -18.67 -6.85 0.90
CA ASP A 179 -19.21 -5.60 0.36
C ASP A 179 -18.86 -5.43 -1.12
N ASP A 180 -17.63 -5.77 -1.49
CA ASP A 180 -17.14 -5.62 -2.86
C ASP A 180 -17.74 -6.68 -3.80
N VAL A 181 -17.97 -7.91 -3.32
CA VAL A 181 -18.65 -8.94 -4.12
C VAL A 181 -20.13 -8.58 -4.31
N ALA A 182 -20.77 -7.97 -3.31
CA ALA A 182 -22.13 -7.47 -3.49
C ALA A 182 -22.21 -6.40 -4.61
N GLN A 183 -21.23 -5.51 -4.69
CA GLN A 183 -21.14 -4.54 -5.79
C GLN A 183 -20.92 -5.22 -7.15
N LEU A 184 -20.01 -6.20 -7.25
CA LEU A 184 -19.77 -6.96 -8.47
C LEU A 184 -21.03 -7.70 -8.93
N ASN A 185 -21.78 -8.29 -7.99
CA ASN A 185 -23.03 -9.01 -8.31
C ASN A 185 -24.13 -8.05 -8.77
N ALA A 186 -24.16 -6.82 -8.27
CA ALA A 186 -25.16 -5.81 -8.69
C ALA A 186 -24.98 -5.37 -10.15
N VAL A 187 -23.75 -5.42 -10.67
CA VAL A 187 -23.42 -5.00 -12.05
C VAL A 187 -23.14 -6.17 -12.99
N VAL A 188 -23.45 -7.41 -12.60
CA VAL A 188 -23.12 -8.63 -13.38
C VAL A 188 -23.70 -8.65 -14.80
N ASN A 189 -24.81 -7.95 -15.03
CA ASN A 189 -25.45 -7.82 -16.33
C ASN A 189 -24.94 -6.64 -17.18
N ASP A 190 -24.08 -5.80 -16.64
CA ASP A 190 -23.36 -4.72 -17.31
C ASP A 190 -21.89 -5.14 -17.49
N ALA A 191 -21.58 -5.71 -18.66
CA ALA A 191 -20.28 -6.30 -18.90
C ALA A 191 -19.14 -5.28 -18.83
N GLU A 192 -19.37 -4.03 -19.24
CA GLU A 192 -18.36 -2.97 -19.22
C GLU A 192 -18.05 -2.53 -17.80
N GLU A 193 -19.08 -2.25 -17.02
CA GLU A 193 -18.94 -1.84 -15.62
C GLU A 193 -18.40 -2.98 -14.76
N TYR A 194 -18.84 -4.21 -15.02
CA TYR A 194 -18.33 -5.39 -14.34
C TYR A 194 -16.83 -5.56 -14.55
N GLU A 195 -16.36 -5.53 -15.83
CA GLU A 195 -14.94 -5.70 -16.14
C GLU A 195 -14.11 -4.54 -15.56
N ARG A 196 -14.62 -3.32 -15.59
CA ARG A 196 -13.99 -2.15 -14.98
C ARG A 196 -13.73 -2.34 -13.48
N ILE A 197 -14.69 -2.94 -12.75
CA ILE A 197 -14.56 -3.16 -11.30
C ILE A 197 -13.67 -4.38 -11.02
N ILE A 198 -13.88 -5.50 -11.71
CA ILE A 198 -13.17 -6.75 -11.38
C ILE A 198 -11.69 -6.70 -11.78
N SER A 199 -11.35 -6.01 -12.88
CA SER A 199 -9.96 -5.81 -13.30
C SER A 199 -9.12 -5.13 -12.23
N LYS A 200 -9.71 -4.24 -11.44
CA LYS A 200 -9.06 -3.63 -10.27
C LYS A 200 -8.54 -4.67 -9.27
N TYR A 201 -9.28 -5.77 -9.06
CA TYR A 201 -8.86 -6.84 -8.15
C TYR A 201 -7.95 -7.87 -8.84
N LYS A 202 -8.16 -8.10 -10.13
CA LYS A 202 -7.36 -9.04 -10.92
C LYS A 202 -5.92 -8.53 -11.13
N GLU A 203 -5.75 -7.25 -11.45
CA GLU A 203 -4.52 -6.71 -12.05
C GLU A 203 -3.68 -5.83 -11.10
N VAL A 204 -4.20 -5.47 -9.93
CA VAL A 204 -3.40 -4.70 -8.97
C VAL A 204 -2.15 -5.50 -8.52
N PRO A 205 -0.97 -4.87 -8.40
CA PRO A 205 0.24 -5.53 -7.95
C PRO A 205 0.05 -6.30 -6.63
N VAL A 206 -0.64 -5.70 -5.65
CA VAL A 206 -0.91 -6.34 -4.35
C VAL A 206 -2.40 -6.25 -4.04
N LEU A 207 -3.05 -7.39 -3.88
CA LEU A 207 -4.44 -7.50 -3.44
C LEU A 207 -4.49 -8.06 -2.02
N TYR A 208 -5.20 -7.38 -1.12
CA TYR A 208 -5.56 -7.92 0.17
C TYR A 208 -7.07 -8.17 0.22
N ILE A 209 -7.47 -9.43 0.31
CA ILE A 209 -8.85 -9.86 0.46
C ILE A 209 -9.10 -10.16 1.94
N ASP A 210 -9.97 -9.39 2.56
CA ASP A 210 -10.36 -9.58 3.96
C ASP A 210 -11.71 -10.28 4.07
N ASP A 211 -11.82 -11.16 5.06
CA ASP A 211 -13.02 -11.99 5.31
C ASP A 211 -13.47 -12.83 4.09
N PHE A 212 -12.50 -13.37 3.34
CA PHE A 212 -12.73 -14.18 2.14
C PHE A 212 -13.71 -15.32 2.40
N LEU A 213 -14.79 -15.42 1.59
CA LEU A 213 -15.89 -16.37 1.74
C LEU A 213 -16.44 -16.39 3.17
N LYS A 214 -16.77 -15.22 3.70
CA LYS A 214 -17.18 -15.01 5.09
C LYS A 214 -18.24 -15.98 5.55
N ILE A 215 -18.11 -16.46 6.77
CA ILE A 215 -19.12 -17.30 7.42
C ILE A 215 -20.30 -16.41 7.85
N ILE A 216 -21.48 -16.67 7.30
CA ILE A 216 -22.71 -16.00 7.67
C ILE A 216 -23.63 -17.05 8.32
N LYS A 217 -24.30 -16.69 9.41
CA LYS A 217 -25.38 -17.49 10.00
C LYS A 217 -26.70 -16.99 9.45
N ASP A 218 -27.56 -17.91 9.11
CA ASP A 218 -28.94 -17.62 8.75
C ASP A 218 -29.79 -17.28 9.99
N ARG A 219 -31.11 -17.11 9.78
CA ARG A 219 -32.07 -16.81 10.87
C ARG A 219 -32.24 -17.94 11.86
N THR A 220 -31.87 -19.18 11.47
CA THR A 220 -31.93 -20.37 12.34
C THR A 220 -30.63 -20.56 13.14
N GLY A 221 -29.59 -19.78 12.84
CA GLY A 221 -28.26 -19.88 13.43
C GLY A 221 -27.35 -20.88 12.72
N GLU A 222 -27.81 -21.47 11.61
CA GLU A 222 -26.99 -22.35 10.78
C GLU A 222 -26.05 -21.56 9.86
N PHE A 223 -24.90 -22.16 9.57
CA PHE A 223 -23.92 -21.56 8.68
C PHE A 223 -24.38 -21.66 7.23
N THR A 224 -24.52 -20.51 6.58
CA THR A 224 -24.85 -20.47 5.15
C THR A 224 -23.64 -20.87 4.30
N ARG A 225 -23.90 -21.58 3.21
CA ARG A 225 -22.90 -21.75 2.14
C ARG A 225 -22.77 -20.45 1.34
N PRO A 226 -21.58 -20.14 0.79
CA PRO A 226 -21.45 -19.06 -0.18
C PRO A 226 -22.37 -19.30 -1.38
N THR A 227 -22.90 -18.22 -1.94
CA THR A 227 -23.72 -18.28 -3.15
C THR A 227 -22.87 -18.64 -4.37
N GLU A 228 -23.49 -19.15 -5.44
CA GLU A 228 -22.78 -19.40 -6.71
C GLU A 228 -22.11 -18.13 -7.26
N GLY A 229 -22.75 -16.97 -7.10
CA GLY A 229 -22.18 -15.69 -7.47
C GLY A 229 -20.87 -15.38 -6.72
N GLU A 230 -20.83 -15.63 -5.40
CA GLU A 230 -19.61 -15.47 -4.60
C GLU A 230 -18.52 -16.44 -5.03
N LEU A 231 -18.86 -17.72 -5.29
CA LEU A 231 -17.90 -18.72 -5.73
C LEU A 231 -17.34 -18.40 -7.11
N ASN A 232 -18.17 -17.94 -8.05
CA ASN A 232 -17.72 -17.51 -9.37
C ASN A 232 -16.74 -16.31 -9.29
N ARG A 233 -17.03 -15.31 -8.43
CA ARG A 233 -16.09 -14.17 -8.21
C ARG A 233 -14.79 -14.64 -7.55
N ALA A 234 -14.89 -15.54 -6.57
CA ALA A 234 -13.72 -16.13 -5.92
C ALA A 234 -12.81 -16.82 -6.94
N TYR A 235 -13.40 -17.73 -7.74
CA TYR A 235 -12.66 -18.44 -8.77
C TYR A 235 -12.04 -17.47 -9.80
N GLU A 236 -12.79 -16.51 -10.30
CA GLU A 236 -12.33 -15.58 -11.32
C GLU A 236 -11.11 -14.77 -10.87
N ILE A 237 -11.16 -14.17 -9.67
CA ILE A 237 -10.07 -13.38 -9.12
C ILE A 237 -8.87 -14.27 -8.80
N ILE A 238 -9.07 -15.37 -8.07
CA ILE A 238 -7.99 -16.25 -7.63
C ILE A 238 -7.32 -16.93 -8.83
N ASN A 239 -8.10 -17.46 -9.79
CA ASN A 239 -7.55 -18.10 -10.97
C ASN A 239 -6.73 -17.16 -11.84
N TYR A 240 -7.17 -15.91 -12.03
CA TYR A 240 -6.39 -14.91 -12.76
C TYR A 240 -5.05 -14.64 -12.08
N ARG A 241 -5.04 -14.43 -10.75
CA ARG A 241 -3.85 -14.14 -9.98
C ARG A 241 -2.94 -15.35 -9.80
N TYR A 242 -3.50 -16.54 -9.73
CA TYR A 242 -2.74 -17.80 -9.74
C TYR A 242 -1.93 -17.96 -11.03
N ARG A 243 -2.53 -17.64 -12.19
CA ARG A 243 -1.84 -17.70 -13.50
C ARG A 243 -0.82 -16.58 -13.71
N ASN A 244 -0.86 -15.54 -12.90
CA ASN A 244 0.00 -14.37 -13.01
C ASN A 244 0.80 -14.17 -11.71
N PRO A 245 1.89 -14.94 -11.50
CA PRO A 245 2.63 -14.97 -10.23
C PRO A 245 3.32 -13.65 -9.87
N ARG A 246 3.37 -12.68 -10.77
CA ARG A 246 3.84 -11.32 -10.50
C ARG A 246 2.96 -10.54 -9.51
N PHE A 247 1.72 -10.98 -9.30
CA PHE A 247 0.76 -10.32 -8.43
C PHE A 247 0.75 -10.95 -7.04
N ILE A 248 0.90 -10.14 -6.01
CA ILE A 248 0.86 -10.57 -4.62
C ILE A 248 -0.59 -10.62 -4.13
N THR A 249 -1.00 -11.73 -3.54
CA THR A 249 -2.35 -11.94 -2.99
C THR A 249 -2.27 -12.29 -1.51
N ILE A 250 -2.92 -11.50 -0.67
CA ILE A 250 -3.01 -11.70 0.77
C ILE A 250 -4.47 -12.02 1.09
N ILE A 251 -4.73 -13.10 1.81
CA ILE A 251 -6.09 -13.58 2.08
C ILE A 251 -6.25 -13.79 3.57
N SER A 252 -7.23 -13.13 4.19
CA SER A 252 -7.74 -13.51 5.51
C SER A 252 -9.13 -14.14 5.38
N SER A 253 -9.42 -15.16 6.19
CA SER A 253 -10.71 -15.85 6.19
C SER A 253 -11.08 -16.34 7.59
N GLU A 254 -12.38 -16.42 7.89
CA GLU A 254 -12.90 -17.15 9.05
C GLU A 254 -12.93 -18.65 8.78
N ARG A 255 -12.84 -19.09 7.51
CA ARG A 255 -12.76 -20.48 7.11
C ARG A 255 -11.33 -21.00 7.17
N TYR A 256 -11.20 -22.30 7.46
CA TYR A 256 -9.96 -23.00 7.18
C TYR A 256 -9.81 -23.19 5.67
N LEU A 257 -8.60 -23.32 5.18
CA LEU A 257 -8.40 -23.58 3.75
C LEU A 257 -9.03 -24.91 3.32
N GLN A 258 -9.04 -25.92 4.20
CA GLN A 258 -9.71 -27.19 3.95
C GLN A 258 -11.21 -26.99 3.72
N GLU A 259 -11.88 -26.15 4.51
CA GLU A 259 -13.31 -25.84 4.32
C GLU A 259 -13.56 -25.12 2.98
N ILE A 260 -12.61 -24.30 2.53
CA ILE A 260 -12.69 -23.65 1.21
C ILE A 260 -12.55 -24.68 0.09
N ILE A 261 -11.62 -25.64 0.22
CA ILE A 261 -11.45 -26.74 -0.76
C ILE A 261 -12.73 -27.60 -0.85
N GLU A 262 -13.37 -27.89 0.28
CA GLU A 262 -14.63 -28.66 0.32
C GLU A 262 -15.81 -27.90 -0.31
N ILE A 263 -15.80 -26.56 -0.27
CA ILE A 263 -16.84 -25.73 -0.87
C ILE A 263 -16.59 -25.52 -2.37
N ASP A 264 -15.36 -25.22 -2.74
CA ASP A 264 -14.89 -25.00 -4.11
C ASP A 264 -13.42 -25.44 -4.24
N GLU A 265 -13.25 -26.69 -4.68
CA GLU A 265 -11.95 -27.33 -4.86
C GLU A 265 -11.08 -26.52 -5.84
N ALA A 266 -11.69 -25.97 -6.88
CA ALA A 266 -10.97 -25.24 -7.91
C ALA A 266 -10.28 -23.98 -7.37
N THR A 267 -10.93 -23.23 -6.50
CA THR A 267 -10.36 -22.04 -5.83
C THR A 267 -9.41 -22.44 -4.71
N GLY A 268 -9.85 -23.36 -3.83
CA GLY A 268 -9.08 -23.72 -2.64
C GLY A 268 -7.74 -24.42 -2.97
N SER A 269 -7.71 -25.30 -3.99
CA SER A 269 -6.47 -25.97 -4.40
C SER A 269 -5.42 -25.01 -4.95
N ARG A 270 -5.84 -23.96 -5.68
CA ARG A 270 -4.94 -22.92 -6.18
C ARG A 270 -4.31 -22.08 -5.06
N ILE A 271 -5.12 -21.74 -4.06
CA ILE A 271 -4.63 -21.05 -2.86
C ILE A 271 -3.63 -21.96 -2.14
N TYR A 272 -3.97 -23.24 -1.93
CA TYR A 272 -3.09 -24.19 -1.27
C TYR A 272 -1.75 -24.33 -2.00
N GLU A 273 -1.78 -24.57 -3.30
CA GLU A 273 -0.56 -24.74 -4.11
C GLU A 273 0.41 -23.55 -3.98
N ARG A 274 -0.13 -22.34 -3.91
CA ARG A 274 0.69 -21.11 -3.80
C ARG A 274 1.10 -20.75 -2.37
N THR A 275 0.57 -21.44 -1.36
CA THR A 275 0.81 -21.12 0.07
C THR A 275 1.38 -22.28 0.87
N LYS A 276 1.42 -23.52 0.33
CA LYS A 276 1.80 -24.74 1.05
C LYS A 276 3.20 -24.69 1.66
N ASP A 277 4.12 -23.94 1.07
CA ASP A 277 5.53 -23.90 1.47
C ASP A 277 5.79 -22.87 2.61
N GLY A 278 4.87 -22.78 3.57
CA GLY A 278 5.06 -22.00 4.79
C GLY A 278 4.17 -20.76 4.93
N TYR A 279 3.30 -20.49 3.95
CA TYR A 279 2.46 -19.28 3.92
C TYR A 279 0.96 -19.55 4.04
N CYS A 280 0.58 -20.76 4.49
CA CYS A 280 -0.79 -21.17 4.79
C CYS A 280 -0.97 -21.41 6.28
N PHE A 281 -1.77 -20.61 6.94
CA PHE A 281 -2.05 -20.73 8.37
C PHE A 281 -3.54 -20.94 8.63
N ASN A 282 -3.86 -22.01 9.38
CA ASN A 282 -5.20 -22.32 9.86
C ASN A 282 -5.18 -22.36 11.39
N ILE A 283 -5.70 -21.32 12.04
CA ILE A 283 -5.69 -21.22 13.50
C ILE A 283 -6.98 -21.83 14.06
N LYS A 284 -6.81 -22.82 14.95
CA LYS A 284 -7.91 -23.51 15.60
C LYS A 284 -8.91 -22.52 16.21
N ARG A 285 -10.20 -22.74 15.96
CA ARG A 285 -11.30 -21.99 16.57
C ARG A 285 -11.38 -22.34 18.06
N ASP A 286 -10.74 -21.51 18.87
CA ASP A 286 -10.68 -21.62 20.33
C ASP A 286 -10.90 -20.21 20.90
N PRO A 287 -11.81 -20.06 21.90
CA PRO A 287 -12.00 -18.76 22.58
C PRO A 287 -10.71 -18.15 23.11
N LYS A 288 -9.73 -18.97 23.52
CA LYS A 288 -8.40 -18.52 23.98
C LYS A 288 -7.61 -17.80 22.90
N ASN A 289 -7.88 -18.06 21.63
CA ASN A 289 -7.24 -17.38 20.50
C ASN A 289 -7.94 -16.06 20.12
N ASN A 290 -9.07 -15.73 20.77
CA ASN A 290 -9.79 -14.49 20.51
C ASN A 290 -9.30 -13.36 21.42
N TYR A 291 -8.37 -12.56 20.91
CA TYR A 291 -7.79 -11.44 21.67
C TYR A 291 -8.79 -10.30 21.98
N ARG A 292 -9.90 -10.21 21.23
CA ARG A 292 -10.97 -9.22 21.50
C ARG A 292 -11.72 -9.53 22.79
N LEU A 293 -11.63 -10.78 23.29
CA LEU A 293 -12.29 -11.24 24.50
C LEU A 293 -11.33 -11.32 25.70
N ARG A 294 -10.06 -10.95 25.55
CA ARG A 294 -9.10 -10.92 26.68
C ARG A 294 -9.58 -9.94 27.75
N GLY A 295 -9.66 -10.40 29.00
CA GLY A 295 -10.13 -9.61 30.13
C GLY A 295 -11.65 -9.56 30.30
N MET A 296 -12.42 -10.24 29.47
CA MET A 296 -13.85 -10.41 29.69
C MET A 296 -14.09 -11.33 30.89
N THR A 297 -14.52 -10.73 32.00
CA THR A 297 -14.95 -11.48 33.21
C THR A 297 -16.43 -11.77 33.07
N VAL A 298 -16.80 -13.04 33.06
CA VAL A 298 -18.21 -13.46 33.19
C VAL A 298 -18.54 -13.28 34.67
N MET A 299 -19.30 -12.25 35.01
CA MET A 299 -19.91 -12.16 36.33
C MET A 299 -21.05 -13.15 36.35
N GLY A 300 -20.93 -14.15 37.21
CA GLY A 300 -21.96 -15.14 37.53
C GLY A 300 -23.11 -14.55 38.33
#